data_c92ecc453abca159ae36bcb1bd52e4b3
#
_entry.id   c92ecc453abca159ae36bcb1bd52e4b3
#
_cell.length_a   1.000
_cell.length_b   1.000
_cell.length_c   1.000
_cell.angle_alpha   90.00
_cell.angle_beta   90.00
_cell.angle_gamma   90.00
#
_symmetry.space_group_name_H-M   'P 1'
#
loop_
_entity.id
_entity.type
_entity.pdbx_description
1 polymer ?
#
loop_
_entity_poly.entity_id
_entity_poly.type
_entity_poly.pdbx_seq_one_letter_code
_entity_poly.pdbx_strand_id
1 'polypeptide(L)'
;MRTDRGTVTAWALWDWGSAAFNAVLVTFIFSVYLTDSVGATLDSRFTPTTLYGWVMAVAGVLIAVVAPLIGQRADLKGTRHRSLGVWTFITIGLMASLFFVRNDAPVWFWVGAVIMAVASVLFEFAEVNYYAQLNQVSTEENVGRVSGFGWGRGYAGGIVLLFICDFGFVAGECG
;
A
#
# COMPACT_ATOMS: atom_id res chain seq x y z
N MET A 1 -31.79 4.23 1.55
CA MET A 1 -31.00 4.19 2.80
C MET A 1 -30.32 5.54 3.00
N ARG A 2 -30.45 6.19 4.17
CA ARG A 2 -29.68 7.42 4.46
C ARG A 2 -28.23 7.00 4.59
N THR A 3 -27.38 7.48 3.70
CA THR A 3 -25.93 7.31 3.82
C THR A 3 -25.50 8.03 5.09
N ASP A 4 -25.11 7.27 6.11
CA ASP A 4 -24.62 7.86 7.36
C ASP A 4 -23.27 8.52 7.09
N ARG A 5 -23.17 9.82 7.39
CA ARG A 5 -21.94 10.61 7.20
C ARG A 5 -20.75 9.99 7.96
N GLY A 6 -21.01 9.38 9.10
CA GLY A 6 -19.98 8.67 9.87
C GLY A 6 -19.36 7.51 9.10
N THR A 7 -20.21 6.70 8.47
CA THR A 7 -19.76 5.54 7.67
C THR A 7 -18.92 5.96 6.46
N VAL A 8 -19.34 7.01 5.74
CA VAL A 8 -18.58 7.56 4.60
C VAL A 8 -17.23 8.10 5.06
N THR A 9 -17.22 8.80 6.21
CA THR A 9 -15.97 9.35 6.77
C THR A 9 -15.02 8.24 7.20
N ALA A 10 -15.51 7.21 7.88
CA ALA A 10 -14.70 6.06 8.28
C ALA A 10 -14.13 5.31 7.07
N TRP A 11 -14.94 5.14 6.01
CA TRP A 11 -14.49 4.58 4.74
C TRP A 11 -13.39 5.42 4.10
N ALA A 12 -13.56 6.74 4.02
CA ALA A 12 -12.57 7.66 3.44
C ALA A 12 -11.28 7.80 4.29
N LEU A 13 -11.34 7.54 5.61
CA LEU A 13 -10.14 7.53 6.47
C LEU A 13 -9.23 6.34 6.20
N TRP A 14 -9.79 5.21 5.76
CA TRP A 14 -8.97 4.08 5.34
C TRP A 14 -8.10 4.46 4.12
N ASP A 15 -8.69 5.15 3.14
CA ASP A 15 -7.98 5.63 1.96
C ASP A 15 -6.85 6.61 2.33
N TRP A 16 -7.10 7.52 3.28
CA TRP A 16 -6.04 8.39 3.79
C TRP A 16 -4.87 7.60 4.39
N GLY A 17 -5.16 6.60 5.25
CA GLY A 17 -4.11 5.77 5.87
C GLY A 17 -3.36 4.92 4.84
N SER A 18 -4.06 4.40 3.84
CA SER A 18 -3.49 3.55 2.79
C SER A 18 -2.55 4.30 1.83
N ALA A 19 -2.76 5.61 1.65
CA ALA A 19 -1.88 6.46 0.84
C ALA A 19 -0.43 6.45 1.35
N ALA A 20 -0.21 6.22 2.66
CA ALA A 20 1.10 6.02 3.27
C ALA A 20 1.87 4.86 2.63
N PHE A 21 1.21 3.73 2.39
CA PHE A 21 1.84 2.57 1.76
C PHE A 21 2.37 2.91 0.37
N ASN A 22 1.52 3.47 -0.47
CA ASN A 22 1.89 3.80 -1.85
C ASN A 22 2.94 4.92 -1.94
N ALA A 23 2.76 6.02 -1.22
CA ALA A 23 3.65 7.16 -1.30
C ALA A 23 5.00 6.89 -0.62
N VAL A 24 5.00 6.41 0.62
CA VAL A 24 6.23 6.27 1.42
C VAL A 24 6.99 5.00 1.03
N LEU A 25 6.32 3.86 0.99
CA LEU A 25 7.02 2.59 0.81
C LEU A 25 7.25 2.27 -0.66
N VAL A 26 6.19 2.28 -1.49
CA VAL A 26 6.30 1.81 -2.87
C VAL A 26 7.02 2.82 -3.76
N THR A 27 6.77 4.13 -3.58
CA THR A 27 7.19 5.12 -4.57
C THR A 27 8.44 5.91 -4.16
N PHE A 28 8.47 6.52 -2.97
CA PHE A 28 9.43 7.61 -2.73
C PHE A 28 10.54 7.31 -1.72
N ILE A 29 10.30 6.50 -0.69
CA ILE A 29 11.27 6.35 0.40
C ILE A 29 11.88 4.96 0.43
N PHE A 30 11.07 3.93 0.75
CA PHE A 30 11.63 2.60 0.97
C PHE A 30 12.13 1.94 -0.31
N SER A 31 11.44 2.10 -1.43
CA SER A 31 11.91 1.58 -2.73
C SER A 31 13.25 2.19 -3.14
N VAL A 32 13.43 3.49 -2.92
CA VAL A 32 14.69 4.20 -3.19
C VAL A 32 15.79 3.71 -2.23
N TYR A 33 15.51 3.65 -0.92
CA TYR A 33 16.45 3.09 0.05
C TYR A 33 16.87 1.66 -0.31
N LEU A 34 15.91 0.82 -0.70
CA LEU A 34 16.19 -0.56 -1.07
C LEU A 34 17.07 -0.68 -2.32
N THR A 35 16.82 0.14 -3.34
CA THR A 35 17.56 0.07 -4.61
C THR A 35 18.92 0.78 -4.54
N ASP A 36 19.00 1.90 -3.84
CA ASP A 36 20.23 2.72 -3.82
C ASP A 36 21.16 2.35 -2.67
N SER A 37 20.63 2.25 -1.44
CA SER A 37 21.49 2.00 -0.27
C SER A 37 21.71 0.50 -0.05
N VAL A 38 20.64 -0.29 0.02
CA VAL A 38 20.76 -1.74 0.25
C VAL A 38 21.26 -2.43 -1.02
N GLY A 39 20.77 -2.01 -2.17
CA GLY A 39 21.16 -2.53 -3.48
C GLY A 39 22.63 -2.32 -3.82
N ALA A 40 23.28 -1.29 -3.27
CA ALA A 40 24.72 -1.05 -3.44
C ALA A 40 25.58 -2.21 -2.91
N THR A 41 25.06 -3.05 -2.01
CA THR A 41 25.74 -4.23 -1.49
C THR A 41 25.73 -5.42 -2.45
N LEU A 42 24.93 -5.36 -3.54
CA LEU A 42 24.79 -6.43 -4.50
C LEU A 42 25.96 -6.47 -5.48
N ASP A 43 26.63 -7.62 -5.57
CA ASP A 43 27.52 -7.92 -6.69
C ASP A 43 26.71 -8.66 -7.77
N SER A 44 26.08 -7.92 -8.66
CA SER A 44 25.15 -8.44 -9.67
C SER A 44 25.39 -7.80 -11.03
N ARG A 45 25.14 -8.59 -12.08
CA ARG A 45 25.16 -8.15 -13.48
C ARG A 45 24.04 -7.15 -13.81
N PHE A 46 22.94 -7.21 -13.06
CA PHE A 46 21.78 -6.36 -13.24
C PHE A 46 21.72 -5.29 -12.16
N THR A 47 21.16 -4.14 -12.51
CA THR A 47 20.98 -3.06 -11.52
C THR A 47 19.97 -3.47 -10.45
N PRO A 48 20.14 -3.02 -9.20
CA PRO A 48 19.19 -3.30 -8.12
C PRO A 48 17.75 -2.91 -8.48
N THR A 49 17.57 -1.80 -9.18
CA THR A 49 16.26 -1.34 -9.68
C THR A 49 15.63 -2.36 -10.64
N THR A 50 16.43 -2.96 -11.54
CA THR A 50 15.94 -4.00 -12.46
C THR A 50 15.52 -5.25 -11.69
N LEU A 51 16.31 -5.69 -10.73
CA LEU A 51 16.00 -6.86 -9.89
C LEU A 51 14.73 -6.64 -9.07
N TYR A 52 14.61 -5.47 -8.44
CA TYR A 52 13.41 -5.09 -7.72
C TYR A 52 12.18 -5.04 -8.64
N GLY A 53 12.34 -4.47 -9.83
CA GLY A 53 11.29 -4.43 -10.86
C GLY A 53 10.80 -5.83 -11.26
N TRP A 54 11.66 -6.82 -11.39
CA TRP A 54 11.26 -8.20 -11.66
C TRP A 54 10.46 -8.82 -10.51
N VAL A 55 10.90 -8.59 -9.26
CA VAL A 55 10.16 -9.06 -8.08
C VAL A 55 8.76 -8.44 -8.05
N MET A 56 8.65 -7.14 -8.30
CA MET A 56 7.37 -6.44 -8.33
C MET A 56 6.50 -6.87 -9.54
N ALA A 57 7.10 -7.21 -10.68
CA ALA A 57 6.37 -7.75 -11.82
C ALA A 57 5.73 -9.11 -11.50
N VAL A 58 6.43 -9.99 -10.79
CA VAL A 58 5.86 -11.26 -10.31
C VAL A 58 4.70 -11.00 -9.35
N ALA A 59 4.86 -10.06 -8.42
CA ALA A 59 3.76 -9.65 -7.53
C ALA A 59 2.55 -9.13 -8.33
N GLY A 60 2.77 -8.31 -9.36
CA GLY A 60 1.72 -7.81 -10.24
C GLY A 60 0.94 -8.91 -10.96
N VAL A 61 1.64 -9.93 -11.47
CA VAL A 61 1.00 -11.11 -12.08
C VAL A 61 0.16 -11.87 -11.05
N LEU A 62 0.67 -12.07 -9.83
CA LEU A 62 -0.10 -12.70 -8.76
C LEU A 62 -1.35 -11.91 -8.40
N ILE A 63 -1.23 -10.59 -8.30
CA ILE A 63 -2.38 -9.69 -8.07
C ILE A 63 -3.42 -9.87 -9.17
N ALA A 64 -3.00 -9.80 -10.44
CA ALA A 64 -3.92 -9.89 -11.57
C ALA A 64 -4.74 -11.20 -11.58
N VAL A 65 -4.15 -12.31 -11.12
CA VAL A 65 -4.82 -13.62 -11.08
C VAL A 65 -5.63 -13.81 -9.80
N VAL A 66 -5.08 -13.43 -8.65
CA VAL A 66 -5.64 -13.83 -7.34
C VAL A 66 -6.62 -12.79 -6.79
N ALA A 67 -6.42 -11.49 -7.03
CA ALA A 67 -7.26 -10.43 -6.47
C ALA A 67 -8.74 -10.56 -6.89
N PRO A 68 -9.09 -10.86 -8.16
CA PRO A 68 -10.48 -11.08 -8.55
C PRO A 68 -11.13 -12.25 -7.81
N LEU A 69 -10.39 -13.33 -7.57
CA LEU A 69 -10.88 -14.52 -6.86
C LEU A 69 -11.18 -14.23 -5.39
N ILE A 70 -10.31 -13.44 -4.75
CA ILE A 70 -10.51 -13.02 -3.35
C ILE A 70 -11.71 -12.08 -3.24
N GLY A 71 -11.84 -11.12 -4.15
CA GLY A 71 -12.97 -10.22 -4.19
C GLY A 71 -14.30 -10.98 -4.31
N GLN A 72 -14.41 -11.90 -5.27
CA GLN A 72 -15.60 -12.73 -5.46
C GLN A 72 -15.96 -13.58 -4.22
N ARG A 73 -14.94 -14.17 -3.57
CA ARG A 73 -15.17 -14.96 -2.34
C ARG A 73 -15.65 -14.11 -1.17
N ALA A 74 -15.13 -12.91 -1.03
CA ALA A 74 -15.54 -11.97 0.01
C ALA A 74 -17.00 -11.51 -0.22
N ASP A 75 -17.41 -11.37 -1.48
CA ASP A 75 -18.78 -11.05 -1.86
C ASP A 75 -19.77 -12.15 -1.51
N LEU A 76 -19.47 -13.37 -1.95
CA LEU A 76 -20.32 -14.52 -1.70
C LEU A 76 -20.54 -14.80 -0.20
N LYS A 77 -19.54 -14.51 0.63
CA LYS A 77 -19.58 -14.73 2.08
C LYS A 77 -20.08 -13.52 2.89
N GLY A 78 -20.27 -12.36 2.27
CA GLY A 78 -20.62 -11.13 2.96
C GLY A 78 -19.57 -10.65 4.00
N THR A 79 -18.30 -11.05 3.83
CA THR A 79 -17.25 -10.82 4.83
C THR A 79 -16.28 -9.69 4.47
N ARG A 80 -16.67 -8.77 3.58
CA ARG A 80 -15.81 -7.70 3.04
C ARG A 80 -15.13 -6.85 4.13
N HIS A 81 -15.87 -6.39 5.14
CA HIS A 81 -15.31 -5.59 6.24
C HIS A 81 -14.22 -6.34 7.02
N ARG A 82 -14.50 -7.62 7.33
CA ARG A 82 -13.53 -8.46 8.05
C ARG A 82 -12.30 -8.74 7.19
N SER A 83 -12.52 -9.02 5.91
CA SER A 83 -11.45 -9.26 4.93
C SER A 83 -10.56 -8.04 4.78
N LEU A 84 -11.15 -6.84 4.61
CA LEU A 84 -10.44 -5.56 4.58
C LEU A 84 -9.56 -5.39 5.82
N GLY A 85 -10.11 -5.55 7.02
CA GLY A 85 -9.38 -5.41 8.27
C GLY A 85 -8.21 -6.39 8.37
N VAL A 86 -8.43 -7.67 8.09
CA VAL A 86 -7.39 -8.71 8.17
C VAL A 86 -6.22 -8.39 7.24
N TRP A 87 -6.50 -8.11 5.97
CA TRP A 87 -5.44 -7.79 5.00
C TRP A 87 -4.69 -6.51 5.37
N THR A 88 -5.41 -5.49 5.82
CA THR A 88 -4.79 -4.22 6.27
C THR A 88 -3.84 -4.45 7.44
N PHE A 89 -4.25 -5.19 8.48
CA PHE A 89 -3.38 -5.43 9.64
C PHE A 89 -2.17 -6.28 9.31
N ILE A 90 -2.30 -7.28 8.42
CA ILE A 90 -1.15 -8.07 7.96
C ILE A 90 -0.18 -7.18 7.18
N THR A 91 -0.70 -6.32 6.29
CA THR A 91 0.13 -5.36 5.53
C THR A 91 0.89 -4.42 6.47
N ILE A 92 0.23 -3.87 7.50
CA ILE A 92 0.88 -3.02 8.51
C ILE A 92 2.00 -3.79 9.24
N GLY A 93 1.78 -5.05 9.60
CA GLY A 93 2.80 -5.90 10.21
C GLY A 93 4.02 -6.10 9.31
N LEU A 94 3.79 -6.33 8.00
CA LEU A 94 4.87 -6.43 7.01
C LEU A 94 5.61 -5.10 6.84
N MET A 95 4.89 -3.97 6.78
CA MET A 95 5.50 -2.64 6.77
C MET A 95 6.42 -2.42 7.97
N ALA A 96 5.94 -2.76 9.16
CA ALA A 96 6.75 -2.64 10.38
C ALA A 96 8.00 -3.54 10.34
N SER A 97 7.93 -4.70 9.70
CA SER A 97 9.08 -5.60 9.55
C SER A 97 10.19 -5.05 8.65
N LEU A 98 9.87 -4.11 7.73
CA LEU A 98 10.85 -3.45 6.90
C LEU A 98 11.85 -2.60 7.71
N PHE A 99 11.50 -2.21 8.93
CA PHE A 99 12.41 -1.54 9.86
C PHE A 99 13.69 -2.34 10.16
N PHE A 100 13.63 -3.66 10.05
CA PHE A 100 14.79 -4.53 10.29
C PHE A 100 15.69 -4.70 9.06
N VAL A 101 15.30 -4.20 7.89
CA VAL A 101 16.11 -4.28 6.66
C VAL A 101 17.30 -3.33 6.78
N ARG A 102 18.51 -3.88 6.61
CA ARG A 102 19.78 -3.18 6.76
C ARG A 102 20.54 -3.14 5.44
N ASN A 103 21.54 -2.27 5.36
CA ASN A 103 22.42 -2.13 4.19
C ASN A 103 23.81 -2.75 4.40
N ASP A 104 23.92 -3.73 5.31
CA ASP A 104 25.20 -4.38 5.67
C ASP A 104 25.47 -5.69 4.90
N ALA A 105 24.47 -6.27 4.24
CA ALA A 105 24.64 -7.50 3.49
C ALA A 105 23.65 -7.62 2.31
N PRO A 106 24.05 -8.30 1.21
CA PRO A 106 23.20 -8.47 0.01
C PRO A 106 21.88 -9.19 0.26
N VAL A 107 21.81 -10.02 1.29
CA VAL A 107 20.59 -10.75 1.66
C VAL A 107 19.44 -9.82 2.01
N TRP A 108 19.73 -8.67 2.60
CA TRP A 108 18.71 -7.70 3.00
C TRP A 108 17.97 -7.09 1.83
N PHE A 109 18.62 -6.97 0.67
CA PHE A 109 17.93 -6.56 -0.55
C PHE A 109 16.80 -7.54 -0.91
N TRP A 110 17.08 -8.83 -0.92
CA TRP A 110 16.08 -9.84 -1.24
C TRP A 110 14.99 -9.95 -0.18
N VAL A 111 15.35 -9.86 1.09
CA VAL A 111 14.38 -9.82 2.19
C VAL A 111 13.44 -8.61 2.04
N GLY A 112 13.99 -7.42 1.83
CA GLY A 112 13.20 -6.21 1.62
C GLY A 112 12.31 -6.30 0.37
N ALA A 113 12.86 -6.76 -0.77
CA ALA A 113 12.12 -6.92 -2.01
C ALA A 113 10.96 -7.92 -1.88
N VAL A 114 11.18 -9.06 -1.23
CA VAL A 114 10.12 -10.07 -1.00
C VAL A 114 9.05 -9.53 -0.05
N ILE A 115 9.43 -8.89 1.05
CA ILE A 115 8.46 -8.30 1.98
C ILE A 115 7.62 -7.24 1.24
N MET A 116 8.24 -6.39 0.43
CA MET A 116 7.54 -5.39 -0.37
C MET A 116 6.57 -6.02 -1.37
N ALA A 117 6.99 -7.08 -2.07
CA ALA A 117 6.14 -7.80 -3.02
C ALA A 117 4.93 -8.42 -2.33
N VAL A 118 5.14 -9.11 -1.19
CA VAL A 118 4.04 -9.71 -0.41
C VAL A 118 3.12 -8.64 0.15
N ALA A 119 3.68 -7.56 0.70
CA ALA A 119 2.89 -6.44 1.23
C ALA A 119 2.03 -5.80 0.13
N SER A 120 2.57 -5.61 -1.09
CA SER A 120 1.83 -5.09 -2.24
C SER A 120 0.68 -6.01 -2.65
N VAL A 121 0.89 -7.32 -2.70
CA VAL A 121 -0.18 -8.29 -3.00
C VAL A 121 -1.29 -8.23 -1.96
N LEU A 122 -0.96 -8.20 -0.68
CA LEU A 122 -1.95 -8.17 0.40
C LEU A 122 -2.66 -6.81 0.50
N PHE A 123 -1.95 -5.73 0.18
CA PHE A 123 -2.53 -4.40 0.09
C PHE A 123 -3.60 -4.35 -1.01
N GLU A 124 -3.33 -4.88 -2.18
CA GLU A 124 -4.31 -4.96 -3.27
C GLU A 124 -5.54 -5.80 -2.89
N PHE A 125 -5.36 -6.86 -2.10
CA PHE A 125 -6.49 -7.62 -1.58
C PHE A 125 -7.34 -6.80 -0.61
N ALA A 126 -6.73 -5.94 0.20
CA ALA A 126 -7.46 -4.98 1.02
C ALA A 126 -8.19 -3.95 0.14
N GLU A 127 -7.51 -3.40 -0.87
CA GLU A 127 -8.03 -2.36 -1.75
C GLU A 127 -9.23 -2.84 -2.57
N VAL A 128 -9.21 -4.07 -3.11
CA VAL A 128 -10.36 -4.69 -3.77
C VAL A 128 -11.59 -4.75 -2.85
N ASN A 129 -11.39 -5.13 -1.58
CA ASN A 129 -12.49 -5.15 -0.60
C ASN A 129 -12.95 -3.74 -0.22
N TYR A 130 -12.05 -2.76 -0.20
CA TYR A 130 -12.35 -1.36 0.05
C TYR A 130 -13.22 -0.75 -1.06
N TYR A 131 -12.82 -0.87 -2.33
CA TYR A 131 -13.61 -0.36 -3.45
C TYR A 131 -14.97 -1.04 -3.57
N ALA A 132 -15.05 -2.32 -3.29
CA ALA A 132 -16.30 -3.06 -3.30
C ALA A 132 -17.30 -2.56 -2.23
N GLN A 133 -16.83 -1.91 -1.16
CA GLN A 133 -17.69 -1.29 -0.16
C GLN A 133 -18.28 0.05 -0.61
N LEU A 134 -17.75 0.69 -1.66
CA LEU A 134 -18.27 1.95 -2.19
C LEU A 134 -19.77 1.85 -2.49
N ASN A 135 -20.22 0.74 -3.08
CA ASN A 135 -21.62 0.50 -3.36
C ASN A 135 -22.51 0.36 -2.10
N GLN A 136 -21.91 0.11 -0.94
CA GLN A 136 -22.63 0.01 0.34
C GLN A 136 -22.70 1.37 1.06
N VAL A 137 -21.72 2.24 0.83
CA VAL A 137 -21.62 3.57 1.46
C VAL A 137 -22.15 4.71 0.56
N SER A 138 -22.52 4.40 -0.68
CA SER A 138 -23.05 5.38 -1.65
C SER A 138 -24.35 4.90 -2.30
N THR A 139 -25.02 5.81 -2.99
CA THR A 139 -26.18 5.54 -3.86
C THR A 139 -25.80 5.86 -5.30
N GLU A 140 -26.57 5.38 -6.29
CA GLU A 140 -26.34 5.69 -7.71
C GLU A 140 -26.25 7.20 -7.98
N GLU A 141 -27.01 8.01 -7.22
CA GLU A 141 -27.02 9.47 -7.35
C GLU A 141 -25.78 10.16 -6.77
N ASN A 142 -25.11 9.56 -5.78
CA ASN A 142 -24.01 10.21 -5.05
C ASN A 142 -22.66 9.47 -5.14
N VAL A 143 -22.59 8.34 -5.83
CA VAL A 143 -21.38 7.50 -5.92
C VAL A 143 -20.16 8.29 -6.41
N GLY A 144 -20.31 9.12 -7.42
CA GLY A 144 -19.21 9.95 -7.93
C GLY A 144 -18.71 10.98 -6.90
N ARG A 145 -19.62 11.56 -6.11
CA ARG A 145 -19.26 12.50 -5.05
C ARG A 145 -18.56 11.83 -3.88
N VAL A 146 -19.05 10.66 -3.47
CA VAL A 146 -18.44 9.85 -2.38
C VAL A 146 -17.07 9.34 -2.80
N SER A 147 -16.95 8.82 -4.02
CA SER A 147 -15.67 8.37 -4.58
C SER A 147 -14.66 9.50 -4.69
N GLY A 148 -15.06 10.66 -5.25
CA GLY A 148 -14.18 11.84 -5.35
C GLY A 148 -13.73 12.37 -4.00
N PHE A 149 -14.58 12.28 -2.98
CA PHE A 149 -14.23 12.66 -1.62
C PHE A 149 -13.22 11.69 -0.97
N GLY A 150 -13.35 10.37 -1.19
CA GLY A 150 -12.37 9.38 -0.78
C GLY A 150 -11.01 9.65 -1.42
N TRP A 151 -10.96 9.71 -2.74
CA TRP A 151 -9.75 9.97 -3.52
C TRP A 151 -9.06 11.27 -3.11
N GLY A 152 -9.81 12.36 -2.97
CA GLY A 152 -9.25 13.65 -2.54
C GLY A 152 -8.58 13.57 -1.16
N ARG A 153 -9.14 12.77 -0.24
CA ARG A 153 -8.53 12.54 1.08
C ARG A 153 -7.31 11.64 1.02
N GLY A 154 -7.32 10.59 0.20
CA GLY A 154 -6.15 9.75 -0.03
C GLY A 154 -4.96 10.56 -0.53
N TYR A 155 -5.14 11.38 -1.55
CA TYR A 155 -4.08 12.27 -2.05
C TYR A 155 -3.60 13.27 -0.99
N ALA A 156 -4.51 13.91 -0.26
CA ALA A 156 -4.15 14.83 0.81
C ALA A 156 -3.34 14.12 1.90
N GLY A 157 -3.72 12.88 2.27
CA GLY A 157 -2.99 12.05 3.23
C GLY A 157 -1.57 11.73 2.78
N GLY A 158 -1.40 11.32 1.52
CA GLY A 158 -0.10 11.04 0.92
C GLY A 158 0.82 12.27 0.91
N ILE A 159 0.30 13.42 0.51
CA ILE A 159 1.06 14.67 0.48
C ILE A 159 1.47 15.10 1.90
N VAL A 160 0.54 15.10 2.86
CA VAL A 160 0.84 15.46 4.26
C VAL A 160 1.92 14.54 4.83
N LEU A 161 1.83 13.24 4.57
CA LEU A 161 2.81 12.30 5.08
C LEU A 161 4.18 12.48 4.44
N LEU A 162 4.25 12.72 3.13
CA LEU A 162 5.51 13.02 2.46
C LEU A 162 6.17 14.29 3.02
N PHE A 163 5.39 15.34 3.28
CA PHE A 163 5.90 16.53 3.95
C PHE A 163 6.45 16.23 5.35
N ILE A 164 5.74 15.42 6.14
CA ILE A 164 6.22 15.02 7.48
C ILE A 164 7.53 14.24 7.37
N CYS A 165 7.65 13.33 6.41
CA CYS A 165 8.87 12.56 6.20
C CYS A 165 10.03 13.46 5.72
N ASP A 166 9.77 14.38 4.78
CA ASP A 166 10.79 15.28 4.24
C ASP A 166 11.31 16.22 5.31
N PHE A 167 10.43 16.95 6.01
CA PHE A 167 10.84 17.87 7.06
C PHE A 167 11.36 17.18 8.33
N GLY A 168 10.83 16.01 8.67
CA GLY A 168 11.20 15.30 9.89
C GLY A 168 12.50 14.52 9.80
N PHE A 169 12.83 14.00 8.62
CA PHE A 169 13.97 13.10 8.43
C PHE A 169 15.01 13.64 7.45
N VAL A 170 14.60 14.21 6.32
CA VAL A 170 15.54 14.67 5.28
C VAL A 170 16.08 16.06 5.61
N ALA A 171 15.22 17.00 5.96
CA ALA A 171 15.66 18.36 6.30
C ALA A 171 16.40 18.44 7.65
N GLY A 172 16.19 17.49 8.57
CA GLY A 172 16.88 17.40 9.85
C GLY A 172 18.34 16.97 9.75
N GLU A 173 18.77 16.36 8.65
CA GLU A 173 20.17 15.95 8.43
C GLU A 173 21.05 17.02 7.73
N CYS A 174 20.42 18.09 7.25
CA CYS A 174 21.11 19.18 6.54
C CYS A 174 21.48 20.39 7.42
N GLY A 175 21.37 20.27 8.76
CA GLY A 175 21.65 21.32 9.75
C GLY A 175 22.92 21.12 10.57
#